data_6ddedca36b272b92d03e14b945d1ffc0
#
_entry.id   6ddedca36b272b92d03e14b945d1ffc0
#
_cell.length_a   1.000
_cell.length_b   1.000
_cell.length_c   1.000
_cell.angle_alpha   90.00
_cell.angle_beta   90.00
_cell.angle_gamma   90.00
#
_symmetry.space_group_name_H-M   'P 1'
#
loop_
_entity.id
_entity.type
_entity.pdbx_description
1 polymer ?
#
loop_
_entity_poly.entity_id
_entity_poly.type
_entity_poly.pdbx_seq_one_letter_code
_entity_poly.pdbx_strand_id
1 'polypeptide(L)'
;MFNARHIKSDDQLLINRAVHVLERSALAMAGAMCGTFVAAELSQTEIALFGSLGFIVVMVLTGTIGFYLGIDIPKPRLLKIGARPRLDAVELMSAAGTFLAAFAALIAVYGLVFDVPPQGVGESVIGSWWVLGVIMQTGAGSIGRLRLAGRAAA
;
A
#
# COMPACT_ATOMS: atom_id res chain seq x y z
N MET A 1 -38.84 9.85 -24.85
CA MET A 1 -38.13 8.59 -24.62
C MET A 1 -36.61 8.78 -24.39
N PHE A 2 -36.13 10.00 -24.22
CA PHE A 2 -34.69 10.36 -24.13
C PHE A 2 -34.12 10.41 -22.70
N ASN A 3 -34.95 10.46 -21.64
CA ASN A 3 -34.50 10.76 -20.29
C ASN A 3 -34.02 9.56 -19.46
N ALA A 4 -34.44 8.35 -19.78
CA ALA A 4 -34.13 7.16 -18.96
C ALA A 4 -32.69 6.64 -19.14
N ARG A 5 -32.04 6.91 -20.28
CA ARG A 5 -30.65 6.48 -20.51
C ARG A 5 -29.63 7.38 -19.81
N HIS A 6 -29.91 8.67 -19.67
CA HIS A 6 -29.02 9.62 -18.97
C HIS A 6 -28.97 9.33 -17.47
N ILE A 7 -30.12 9.08 -16.84
CA ILE A 7 -30.21 8.77 -15.41
C ILE A 7 -29.41 7.49 -15.08
N LYS A 8 -29.51 6.46 -15.91
CA LYS A 8 -28.79 5.19 -15.69
C LYS A 8 -27.27 5.31 -15.84
N SER A 9 -26.78 6.25 -16.65
CA SER A 9 -25.34 6.50 -16.81
C SER A 9 -24.75 7.25 -15.61
N ASP A 10 -25.49 8.20 -15.05
CA ASP A 10 -25.04 9.00 -13.90
C ASP A 10 -25.01 8.16 -12.63
N ASP A 11 -26.00 7.29 -12.43
CA ASP A 11 -26.01 6.35 -11.29
C ASP A 11 -24.83 5.36 -11.37
N GLN A 12 -24.49 4.87 -12.55
CA GLN A 12 -23.32 3.98 -12.73
C GLN A 12 -22.00 4.71 -12.45
N LEU A 13 -21.88 5.97 -12.83
CA LEU A 13 -20.68 6.78 -12.54
C LEU A 13 -20.53 7.03 -11.04
N LEU A 14 -21.63 7.29 -10.32
CA LEU A 14 -21.62 7.47 -8.86
C LEU A 14 -21.25 6.17 -8.15
N ILE A 15 -21.81 5.04 -8.56
CA ILE A 15 -21.49 3.72 -7.98
C ILE A 15 -20.01 3.40 -8.20
N ASN A 16 -19.47 3.60 -9.40
CA ASN A 16 -18.08 3.33 -9.70
C ASN A 16 -17.12 4.21 -8.86
N ARG A 17 -17.49 5.49 -8.64
CA ARG A 17 -16.72 6.38 -7.76
C ARG A 17 -16.77 5.90 -6.30
N ALA A 18 -17.94 5.53 -5.82
CA ALA A 18 -18.11 5.03 -4.45
C ALA A 18 -17.30 3.75 -4.21
N VAL A 19 -17.35 2.80 -5.14
CA VAL A 19 -16.55 1.56 -5.07
C VAL A 19 -15.05 1.87 -5.05
N HIS A 20 -14.58 2.78 -5.90
CA HIS A 20 -13.17 3.14 -5.95
C HIS A 20 -12.68 3.85 -4.66
N VAL A 21 -13.51 4.73 -4.09
CA VAL A 21 -13.21 5.37 -2.80
C VAL A 21 -13.18 4.32 -1.68
N LEU A 22 -14.14 3.38 -1.68
CA LEU A 22 -14.19 2.31 -0.69
C LEU A 22 -12.95 1.40 -0.76
N GLU A 23 -12.55 1.00 -1.96
CA GLU A 23 -11.34 0.20 -2.19
C GLU A 23 -10.08 0.91 -1.67
N ARG A 24 -9.92 2.20 -1.99
CA ARG A 24 -8.79 3.00 -1.50
C ARG A 24 -8.79 3.15 0.01
N SER A 25 -9.96 3.38 0.60
CA SER A 25 -10.08 3.49 2.06
C SER A 25 -9.72 2.18 2.75
N ALA A 26 -10.19 1.05 2.22
CA ALA A 26 -9.87 -0.27 2.76
C ALA A 26 -8.36 -0.57 2.71
N LEU A 27 -7.71 -0.22 1.61
CA LEU A 27 -6.26 -0.42 1.47
C LEU A 27 -5.45 0.53 2.36
N ALA A 28 -5.88 1.79 2.50
CA ALA A 28 -5.27 2.72 3.46
C ALA A 28 -5.38 2.20 4.90
N MET A 29 -6.54 1.65 5.28
CA MET A 29 -6.74 1.00 6.58
C MET A 29 -5.85 -0.24 6.75
N ALA A 30 -5.72 -1.07 5.75
CA ALA A 30 -4.82 -2.22 5.78
C ALA A 30 -3.36 -1.78 5.98
N GLY A 31 -2.92 -0.73 5.30
CA GLY A 31 -1.60 -0.13 5.49
C GLY A 31 -1.39 0.44 6.89
N ALA A 32 -2.40 1.11 7.45
CA ALA A 32 -2.38 1.60 8.83
C ALA A 32 -2.22 0.44 9.82
N MET A 33 -2.99 -0.64 9.64
CA MET A 33 -2.89 -1.85 10.49
C MET A 33 -1.50 -2.49 10.39
N CYS A 34 -0.95 -2.65 9.19
CA CYS A 34 0.40 -3.15 9.01
C CYS A 34 1.44 -2.29 9.76
N GLY A 35 1.37 -0.97 9.62
CA GLY A 35 2.25 -0.04 10.32
C GLY A 35 2.10 -0.12 11.84
N THR A 36 0.86 -0.29 12.34
CA THR A 36 0.58 -0.45 13.78
C THR A 36 1.20 -1.72 14.35
N PHE A 37 1.06 -2.86 13.66
CA PHE A 37 1.62 -4.13 14.12
C PHE A 37 3.14 -4.10 14.16
N VAL A 38 3.78 -3.56 13.13
CA VAL A 38 5.24 -3.43 13.11
C VAL A 38 5.72 -2.46 14.19
N ALA A 39 5.02 -1.35 14.42
CA ALA A 39 5.34 -0.42 15.49
C ALA A 39 5.18 -1.05 16.88
N ALA A 40 4.10 -1.84 17.08
CA ALA A 40 3.86 -2.54 18.34
C ALA A 40 4.96 -3.56 18.64
N GLU A 41 5.39 -4.33 17.64
CA GLU A 41 6.48 -5.28 17.77
C GLU A 41 7.81 -4.60 18.11
N LEU A 42 8.16 -3.54 17.35
CA LEU A 42 9.39 -2.79 17.60
C LEU A 42 9.37 -2.05 18.94
N SER A 43 8.20 -1.67 19.47
CA SER A 43 8.09 -1.01 20.78
C SER A 43 8.41 -1.93 21.96
N GLN A 44 8.45 -3.24 21.76
CA GLN A 44 8.86 -4.22 22.77
C GLN A 44 10.39 -4.29 22.90
N THR A 45 11.12 -3.65 22.01
CA THR A 45 12.58 -3.59 22.06
C THR A 45 13.04 -2.59 23.13
N GLU A 46 14.27 -2.74 23.63
CA GLU A 46 14.85 -1.82 24.62
C GLU A 46 15.17 -0.42 24.06
N ILE A 47 14.91 -0.19 22.78
CA ILE A 47 15.19 1.10 22.12
C ILE A 47 14.07 2.08 22.42
N ALA A 48 14.32 3.06 23.29
CA ALA A 48 13.33 4.05 23.74
C ALA A 48 12.66 4.83 22.60
N LEU A 49 13.32 4.99 21.44
CA LEU A 49 12.75 5.65 20.27
C LEU A 49 11.53 4.88 19.74
N PHE A 50 11.58 3.56 19.68
CA PHE A 50 10.53 2.72 19.12
C PHE A 50 9.27 2.68 19.99
N GLY A 51 9.40 2.87 21.31
CA GLY A 51 8.26 3.02 22.22
C GLY A 51 7.64 4.42 22.21
N SER A 52 8.20 5.39 21.46
CA SER A 52 7.67 6.74 21.43
C SER A 52 6.39 6.84 20.61
N LEU A 53 5.41 7.62 21.10
CA LEU A 53 4.17 7.89 20.35
C LEU A 53 4.44 8.47 18.94
N GLY A 54 5.46 9.31 18.83
CA GLY A 54 5.86 9.90 17.55
C GLY A 54 6.27 8.83 16.52
N PHE A 55 7.06 7.84 16.93
CA PHE A 55 7.46 6.72 16.07
C PHE A 55 6.23 5.89 15.62
N ILE A 56 5.34 5.55 16.55
CA ILE A 56 4.12 4.78 16.24
C ILE A 56 3.27 5.53 15.20
N VAL A 57 3.04 6.83 15.41
CA VAL A 57 2.27 7.67 14.47
C VAL A 57 2.92 7.71 13.08
N VAL A 58 4.24 7.88 13.02
CA VAL A 58 4.97 7.87 11.74
C VAL A 58 4.81 6.53 11.03
N MET A 59 4.90 5.41 11.73
CA MET A 59 4.74 4.07 11.16
C MET A 59 3.34 3.84 10.60
N VAL A 60 2.31 4.28 11.33
CA VAL A 60 0.90 4.21 10.88
C VAL A 60 0.68 5.07 9.64
N LEU A 61 1.15 6.32 9.65
CA LEU A 61 0.98 7.25 8.53
C LEU A 61 1.71 6.77 7.27
N THR A 62 2.95 6.30 7.41
CA THR A 62 3.73 5.80 6.28
C THR A 62 3.12 4.54 5.68
N GLY A 63 2.60 3.62 6.50
CA GLY A 63 1.84 2.46 6.04
C GLY A 63 0.57 2.86 5.29
N THR A 64 -0.21 3.78 5.86
CA THR A 64 -1.43 4.32 5.22
C THR A 64 -1.13 4.92 3.84
N ILE A 65 -0.13 5.79 3.76
CA ILE A 65 0.25 6.47 2.53
C ILE A 65 0.79 5.47 1.49
N GLY A 66 1.63 4.53 1.91
CA GLY A 66 2.21 3.53 1.02
C GLY A 66 1.14 2.68 0.33
N PHE A 67 0.21 2.15 1.09
CA PHE A 67 -0.89 1.34 0.54
C PHE A 67 -1.88 2.18 -0.27
N TYR A 68 -2.18 3.41 0.15
CA TYR A 68 -3.04 4.31 -0.62
C TYR A 68 -2.45 4.68 -1.99
N LEU A 69 -1.14 4.94 -2.07
CA LEU A 69 -0.46 5.31 -3.31
C LEU A 69 -0.24 4.11 -4.25
N GLY A 70 -0.05 2.91 -3.71
CA GLY A 70 0.21 1.70 -4.48
C GLY A 70 -0.88 1.28 -5.47
N ILE A 71 -2.10 1.83 -5.32
CA ILE A 71 -3.26 1.48 -6.16
C ILE A 71 -3.33 2.30 -7.47
N ASP A 72 -2.72 3.48 -7.51
CA ASP A 72 -2.83 4.40 -8.64
C ASP A 72 -2.01 3.97 -9.87
N ILE A 73 -1.49 2.74 -9.87
CA ILE A 73 -0.79 2.20 -11.03
C ILE A 73 -1.81 1.82 -12.09
N PRO A 74 -1.79 2.47 -13.27
CA PRO A 74 -2.72 2.13 -14.34
C PRO A 74 -2.54 0.68 -14.74
N LYS A 75 -3.54 -0.15 -14.48
CA LYS A 75 -3.54 -1.54 -14.95
C LYS A 75 -3.38 -1.53 -16.47
N PRO A 76 -2.39 -2.23 -17.05
CA PRO A 76 -2.27 -2.32 -18.49
C PRO A 76 -3.56 -2.90 -19.03
N ARG A 77 -4.19 -2.21 -20.00
CA ARG A 77 -5.39 -2.73 -20.65
C ARG A 77 -5.02 -4.03 -21.35
N LEU A 78 -5.45 -5.16 -20.79
CA LEU A 78 -5.26 -6.52 -21.32
C LEU A 78 -5.97 -6.77 -22.67
N LEU A 79 -6.30 -5.72 -23.44
CA LEU A 79 -7.12 -5.77 -24.63
C LEU A 79 -6.33 -5.73 -25.95
N LYS A 80 -5.07 -6.18 -25.95
CA LYS A 80 -4.42 -6.55 -27.23
C LYS A 80 -4.12 -8.05 -27.18
N ILE A 81 -5.05 -8.83 -27.72
CA ILE A 81 -4.85 -10.24 -28.07
C ILE A 81 -3.57 -10.34 -28.89
N GLY A 82 -2.52 -10.95 -28.36
CA GLY A 82 -1.24 -11.16 -29.05
C GLY A 82 -0.03 -10.34 -28.57
N ALA A 83 -0.18 -9.36 -27.68
CA ALA A 83 0.96 -8.68 -27.07
C ALA A 83 1.45 -9.48 -25.85
N ARG A 84 2.73 -9.91 -25.85
CA ARG A 84 3.37 -10.47 -24.65
C ARG A 84 3.23 -9.49 -23.51
N PRO A 85 2.77 -9.94 -22.31
CA PRO A 85 2.67 -9.06 -21.14
C PRO A 85 4.09 -8.58 -20.81
N ARG A 86 4.38 -7.33 -21.12
CA ARG A 86 5.58 -6.67 -20.60
C ARG A 86 5.25 -6.28 -19.17
N LEU A 87 5.85 -6.97 -18.21
CA LEU A 87 5.84 -6.57 -16.81
C LEU A 87 6.40 -5.14 -16.74
N ASP A 88 5.54 -4.19 -16.33
CA ASP A 88 6.03 -2.84 -16.05
C ASP A 88 6.81 -2.87 -14.74
N ALA A 89 8.05 -2.37 -14.77
CA ALA A 89 8.91 -2.32 -13.59
C ALA A 89 8.24 -1.58 -12.41
N VAL A 90 7.37 -0.62 -12.69
CA VAL A 90 6.61 0.12 -11.68
C VAL A 90 5.56 -0.78 -11.02
N GLU A 91 4.87 -1.59 -11.80
CA GLU A 91 3.89 -2.56 -11.29
C GLU A 91 4.57 -3.63 -10.43
N LEU A 92 5.71 -4.16 -10.89
CA LEU A 92 6.50 -5.12 -10.13
C LEU A 92 7.02 -4.51 -8.82
N MET A 93 7.51 -3.27 -8.86
CA MET A 93 8.00 -2.56 -7.67
C MET A 93 6.88 -2.34 -6.64
N SER A 94 5.67 -1.98 -7.10
CA SER A 94 4.51 -1.83 -6.21
C SER A 94 4.10 -3.17 -5.59
N ALA A 95 4.02 -4.23 -6.39
CA ALA A 95 3.65 -5.55 -5.90
C ALA A 95 4.68 -6.09 -4.89
N ALA A 96 5.96 -5.97 -5.19
CA ALA A 96 7.04 -6.38 -4.28
C ALA A 96 7.04 -5.56 -2.99
N GLY A 97 6.82 -4.24 -3.07
CA GLY A 97 6.72 -3.36 -1.91
C GLY A 97 5.54 -3.73 -1.01
N THR A 98 4.37 -3.99 -1.61
CA THR A 98 3.17 -4.45 -0.87
C THR A 98 3.43 -5.79 -0.19
N PHE A 99 4.06 -6.73 -0.89
CA PHE A 99 4.40 -8.03 -0.33
C PHE A 99 5.36 -7.91 0.86
N LEU A 100 6.43 -7.13 0.75
CA LEU A 100 7.41 -6.94 1.83
C LEU A 100 6.77 -6.30 3.06
N ALA A 101 5.96 -5.25 2.87
CA ALA A 101 5.29 -4.57 3.97
C ALA A 101 4.28 -5.49 4.68
N ALA A 102 3.47 -6.23 3.91
CA ALA A 102 2.50 -7.17 4.46
C ALA A 102 3.18 -8.35 5.16
N PHE A 103 4.29 -8.85 4.61
CA PHE A 103 5.04 -9.96 5.19
C PHE A 103 5.73 -9.56 6.50
N ALA A 104 6.33 -8.36 6.56
CA ALA A 104 6.87 -7.82 7.80
C ALA A 104 5.79 -7.68 8.88
N ALA A 105 4.60 -7.17 8.52
CA ALA A 105 3.48 -7.09 9.43
C ALA A 105 2.97 -8.47 9.90
N LEU A 106 2.98 -9.48 9.03
CA LEU A 106 2.60 -10.84 9.39
C LEU A 106 3.56 -11.44 10.43
N ILE A 107 4.88 -11.22 10.26
CA ILE A 107 5.87 -11.68 11.23
C ILE A 107 5.68 -10.95 12.56
N ALA A 108 5.42 -9.62 12.53
CA ALA A 108 5.17 -8.85 13.73
C ALA A 108 3.92 -9.36 14.48
N VAL A 109 2.82 -9.63 13.78
CA VAL A 109 1.61 -10.22 14.37
C VAL A 109 1.89 -11.58 14.98
N TYR A 110 2.69 -12.41 14.30
CA TYR A 110 3.07 -13.72 14.83
C TYR A 110 3.83 -13.57 16.16
N GLY A 111 4.81 -12.67 16.22
CA GLY A 111 5.55 -12.37 17.46
C GLY A 111 4.63 -11.94 18.60
N LEU A 112 3.72 -11.02 18.34
CA LEU A 112 2.75 -10.50 19.31
C LEU A 112 1.77 -11.57 19.82
N VAL A 113 1.29 -12.45 18.93
CA VAL A 113 0.29 -13.48 19.29
C VAL A 113 0.90 -14.63 20.08
N PHE A 114 2.12 -15.02 19.75
CA PHE A 114 2.78 -16.16 20.37
C PHE A 114 3.79 -15.76 21.47
N ASP A 115 3.81 -14.47 21.82
CA ASP A 115 4.72 -13.91 22.85
C ASP A 115 6.19 -14.29 22.59
N VAL A 116 6.58 -14.22 21.31
CA VAL A 116 7.96 -14.48 20.86
C VAL A 116 8.61 -13.12 20.56
N PRO A 117 9.28 -12.51 21.54
CA PRO A 117 9.89 -11.19 21.30
C PRO A 117 10.96 -11.30 20.22
N PRO A 118 11.03 -10.33 19.30
CA PRO A 118 12.10 -10.30 18.32
C PRO A 118 13.44 -10.15 19.05
N GLN A 119 14.40 -11.01 18.72
CA GLN A 119 15.72 -10.96 19.34
C GLN A 119 16.77 -10.54 18.31
N GLY A 120 17.51 -9.49 18.62
CA GLY A 120 18.70 -9.06 17.89
C GLY A 120 18.48 -8.78 16.40
N VAL A 121 18.85 -9.71 15.52
CA VAL A 121 18.75 -9.53 14.05
C VAL A 121 17.29 -9.48 13.59
N GLY A 122 16.36 -10.14 14.28
CA GLY A 122 14.93 -10.21 13.91
C GLY A 122 14.26 -8.84 13.89
N GLU A 123 14.54 -7.98 14.84
CA GLU A 123 13.99 -6.62 14.94
C GLU A 123 14.40 -5.76 13.75
N SER A 124 15.70 -5.77 13.44
CA SER A 124 16.27 -5.02 12.33
C SER A 124 15.71 -5.48 10.98
N VAL A 125 15.47 -6.79 10.83
CA VAL A 125 14.92 -7.38 9.60
C VAL A 125 13.46 -6.96 9.40
N ILE A 126 12.63 -7.07 10.42
CA ILE A 126 11.21 -6.70 10.35
C ILE A 126 11.08 -5.20 9.98
N GLY A 127 11.77 -4.34 10.73
CA GLY A 127 11.75 -2.89 10.48
C GLY A 127 12.28 -2.52 9.09
N SER A 128 13.40 -3.12 8.68
CA SER A 128 14.00 -2.85 7.36
C SER A 128 13.10 -3.30 6.21
N TRP A 129 12.48 -4.47 6.30
CA TRP A 129 11.59 -4.98 5.26
C TRP A 129 10.32 -4.14 5.14
N TRP A 130 9.80 -3.69 6.28
CA TRP A 130 8.64 -2.81 6.26
C TRP A 130 8.96 -1.46 5.62
N VAL A 131 10.05 -0.80 6.03
CA VAL A 131 10.51 0.48 5.47
C VAL A 131 10.78 0.35 3.97
N LEU A 132 11.51 -0.69 3.55
CA LEU A 132 11.78 -0.95 2.14
C LEU A 132 10.48 -1.15 1.34
N GLY A 133 9.54 -1.93 1.88
CA GLY A 133 8.24 -2.15 1.27
C GLY A 133 7.47 -0.85 1.04
N VAL A 134 7.38 0.01 2.07
CA VAL A 134 6.70 1.32 1.97
C VAL A 134 7.40 2.27 0.99
N ILE A 135 8.73 2.32 0.99
CA ILE A 135 9.49 3.13 0.02
C ILE A 135 9.22 2.67 -1.42
N MET A 136 9.21 1.35 -1.66
CA MET A 136 8.91 0.80 -2.98
C MET A 136 7.48 1.14 -3.43
N GLN A 137 6.49 1.05 -2.54
CA GLN A 137 5.10 1.41 -2.85
C GLN A 137 4.94 2.90 -3.16
N THR A 138 5.46 3.77 -2.29
CA THR A 138 5.37 5.23 -2.48
C THR A 138 6.10 5.67 -3.73
N GLY A 139 7.28 5.10 -4.01
CA GLY A 139 8.05 5.35 -5.23
C GLY A 139 7.28 4.92 -6.49
N ALA A 140 6.73 3.71 -6.50
CA ALA A 140 5.92 3.20 -7.61
C ALA A 140 4.69 4.08 -7.87
N GLY A 141 3.95 4.44 -6.81
CA GLY A 141 2.78 5.31 -6.91
C GLY A 141 3.12 6.71 -7.44
N SER A 142 4.23 7.28 -6.98
CA SER A 142 4.71 8.60 -7.45
C SER A 142 5.10 8.57 -8.93
N ILE A 143 5.87 7.57 -9.37
CA ILE A 143 6.26 7.39 -10.76
C ILE A 143 5.03 7.17 -11.66
N GLY A 144 4.07 6.36 -11.19
CA GLY A 144 2.81 6.12 -11.92
C GLY A 144 2.03 7.42 -12.18
N ARG A 145 1.92 8.29 -11.17
CA ARG A 145 1.25 9.60 -11.29
C ARG A 145 1.97 10.56 -12.22
N LEU A 146 3.30 10.63 -12.14
CA LEU A 146 4.11 11.47 -13.04
C LEU A 146 3.96 11.03 -14.51
N ARG A 147 3.93 9.72 -14.79
CA ARG A 147 3.70 9.19 -16.13
C ARG A 147 2.31 9.56 -16.68
N LEU A 148 1.27 9.56 -15.81
CA LEU A 148 -0.08 9.96 -16.19
C LEU A 148 -0.15 11.46 -16.51
N ALA A 149 0.45 12.30 -15.65
CA ALA A 149 0.49 13.75 -15.86
C ALA A 149 1.22 14.13 -17.16
N GLY A 150 2.35 13.49 -17.46
CA GLY A 150 3.08 13.71 -18.71
C GLY A 150 2.30 13.31 -19.98
N ARG A 151 1.45 12.26 -19.90
CA ARG A 151 0.59 11.85 -21.01
C ARG A 151 -0.63 12.76 -21.23
N ALA A 152 -1.07 13.47 -20.20
CA ALA A 152 -2.18 14.42 -20.31
C ALA A 152 -1.74 15.77 -20.89
N ALA A 153 -0.42 16.07 -20.84
CA ALA A 153 0.16 17.31 -21.33
C ALA A 153 0.69 17.23 -22.78
N ALA A 154 0.76 16.03 -23.36
CA ALA A 154 1.19 15.75 -24.75
C ALA A 154 0.01 15.49 -25.67
#